data_9ca056aeb9f1e550c3f7f1e4de3c6bde
#
_entry.id   9ca056aeb9f1e550c3f7f1e4de3c6bde
#
_cell.length_a   1.000
_cell.length_b   1.000
_cell.length_c   1.000
_cell.angle_alpha   90.00
_cell.angle_beta   90.00
_cell.angle_gamma   90.00
#
_symmetry.space_group_name_H-M   'P 1'
#
loop_
_entity.id
_entity.type
_entity.pdbx_description
1 polymer ?
#
loop_
_entity_poly.entity_id
_entity_poly.type
_entity_poly.pdbx_seq_one_letter_code
_entity_poly.pdbx_strand_id
1 'polypeptide(L)'
;MVGVELARILAMTSWAGPEALPGVIGLDHIGLAVADLAAAVTLHTEVLGLVARHRETNTDQGVEEVMLSPVGAGPGSQVQLVAALDQHSPIHRFLARHGPGLHHLAYAVHDVRNASDVLLRRGLRLLYDAPRAGTRGSLINFVHPKDTGGVLIELVESAAQTQGQG
;
A
#
# COMPACT_ATOMS: atom_id res chain seq x y z
N MET A 1 27.24 14.96 11.81
CA MET A 1 26.24 14.54 10.80
C MET A 1 24.93 14.02 11.37
N VAL A 2 24.82 13.76 12.67
CA VAL A 2 23.57 13.30 13.35
C VAL A 2 22.56 14.45 13.58
N GLY A 3 23.02 15.70 13.67
CA GLY A 3 22.15 16.85 13.99
C GLY A 3 21.22 17.33 12.87
N VAL A 4 21.57 17.11 11.60
CA VAL A 4 20.78 17.58 10.46
C VAL A 4 19.59 16.64 10.20
N GLU A 5 19.78 15.35 10.44
CA GLU A 5 18.73 14.33 10.30
C GLU A 5 17.68 14.47 11.42
N LEU A 6 18.13 14.74 12.65
CA LEU A 6 17.23 14.99 13.78
C LEU A 6 16.40 16.28 13.59
N ALA A 7 17.01 17.33 13.02
CA ALA A 7 16.31 18.57 12.72
C ALA A 7 15.26 18.39 11.60
N ARG A 8 15.53 17.51 10.63
CA ARG A 8 14.56 17.14 9.59
C ARG A 8 13.38 16.34 10.16
N ILE A 9 13.67 15.40 11.07
CA ILE A 9 12.63 14.62 11.78
C ILE A 9 11.82 15.53 12.72
N LEU A 10 12.45 16.47 13.42
CA LEU A 10 11.77 17.42 14.30
C LEU A 10 10.99 18.50 13.52
N ALA A 11 11.44 18.90 12.34
CA ALA A 11 10.64 19.74 11.43
C ALA A 11 9.41 18.99 10.89
N MET A 12 9.44 17.67 10.84
CA MET A 12 8.27 16.83 10.53
C MET A 12 7.32 16.66 11.72
N THR A 13 7.72 16.96 12.96
CA THR A 13 6.85 16.86 14.15
C THR A 13 5.94 18.08 14.37
N SER A 14 6.05 19.14 13.59
CA SER A 14 5.04 20.21 13.54
C SER A 14 3.77 19.82 12.75
N TRP A 15 3.55 18.54 12.53
CA TRP A 15 2.42 17.95 11.80
C TRP A 15 1.08 17.99 12.55
N ALA A 16 1.04 18.56 13.77
CA ALA A 16 -0.18 18.81 14.52
C ALA A 16 -0.96 20.05 14.04
N GLY A 17 -0.74 20.51 12.80
CA GLY A 17 -1.47 21.63 12.21
C GLY A 17 -2.77 21.19 11.53
N PRO A 18 -3.67 22.15 11.21
CA PRO A 18 -4.99 21.92 10.62
C PRO A 18 -4.99 21.23 9.24
N GLU A 19 -3.84 20.83 8.77
CA GLU A 19 -3.63 20.16 7.49
C GLU A 19 -3.15 18.70 7.62
N ALA A 20 -3.51 17.98 8.69
CA ALA A 20 -3.33 16.53 8.70
C ALA A 20 -3.97 15.93 7.44
N LEU A 21 -3.44 14.80 6.92
CA LEU A 21 -4.00 14.18 5.73
C LEU A 21 -5.50 13.95 5.94
N PRO A 22 -6.38 14.65 5.22
CA PRO A 22 -7.81 14.54 5.46
C PRO A 22 -8.29 13.17 4.98
N GLY A 23 -9.24 12.58 5.72
CA GLY A 23 -9.96 11.42 5.26
C GLY A 23 -9.20 10.09 5.32
N VAL A 24 -8.15 9.97 6.12
CA VAL A 24 -7.60 8.64 6.47
C VAL A 24 -8.63 7.90 7.33
N ILE A 25 -9.07 6.73 6.85
CA ILE A 25 -10.07 5.88 7.51
C ILE A 25 -9.39 4.91 8.47
N GLY A 26 -8.25 4.35 8.05
CA GLY A 26 -7.49 3.38 8.83
C GLY A 26 -6.49 2.61 7.96
N LEU A 27 -5.95 1.54 8.53
CA LEU A 27 -5.16 0.58 7.76
C LEU A 27 -6.11 -0.22 6.87
N ASP A 28 -5.78 -0.35 5.58
CA ASP A 28 -6.49 -1.22 4.64
C ASP A 28 -5.87 -2.63 4.64
N HIS A 29 -4.60 -2.72 4.31
CA HIS A 29 -3.88 -3.99 4.28
C HIS A 29 -2.36 -3.82 4.47
N ILE A 30 -1.68 -4.95 4.64
CA ILE A 30 -0.22 -5.06 4.62
C ILE A 30 0.15 -5.87 3.39
N GLY A 31 1.00 -5.32 2.53
CA GLY A 31 1.50 -5.98 1.32
C GLY A 31 2.81 -6.71 1.56
N LEU A 32 2.84 -7.99 1.26
CA LEU A 32 4.03 -8.85 1.32
C LEU A 32 4.44 -9.26 -0.09
N ALA A 33 5.67 -8.95 -0.49
CA ALA A 33 6.26 -9.46 -1.72
C ALA A 33 6.73 -10.89 -1.50
N VAL A 34 6.31 -11.81 -2.37
CA VAL A 34 6.61 -13.23 -2.29
C VAL A 34 7.19 -13.74 -3.60
N ALA A 35 8.14 -14.67 -3.51
CA ALA A 35 8.76 -15.28 -4.70
C ALA A 35 7.89 -16.39 -5.30
N ASP A 36 7.15 -17.12 -4.45
CA ASP A 36 6.22 -18.18 -4.82
C ASP A 36 4.87 -17.89 -4.18
N LEU A 37 3.92 -17.42 -5.00
CA LEU A 37 2.59 -17.06 -4.53
C LEU A 37 1.80 -18.27 -4.04
N ALA A 38 1.94 -19.43 -4.70
CA ALA A 38 1.20 -20.62 -4.32
C ALA A 38 1.65 -21.14 -2.95
N ALA A 39 2.95 -21.24 -2.72
CA ALA A 39 3.51 -21.64 -1.44
C ALA A 39 3.13 -20.64 -0.32
N ALA A 40 3.17 -19.33 -0.61
CA ALA A 40 2.78 -18.31 0.36
C ALA A 40 1.27 -18.39 0.70
N VAL A 41 0.40 -18.60 -0.28
CA VAL A 41 -1.03 -18.80 -0.04
C VAL A 41 -1.26 -20.04 0.82
N THR A 42 -0.62 -21.16 0.50
CA THR A 42 -0.72 -22.40 1.30
C THR A 42 -0.31 -22.16 2.76
N LEU A 43 0.83 -21.49 3.00
CA LEU A 43 1.26 -21.15 4.35
C LEU A 43 0.19 -20.33 5.10
N HIS A 44 -0.33 -19.29 4.47
CA HIS A 44 -1.28 -18.39 5.13
C HIS A 44 -2.64 -19.03 5.35
N THR A 45 -3.09 -19.92 4.46
CA THR A 45 -4.41 -20.55 4.58
C THR A 45 -4.35 -21.81 5.45
N GLU A 46 -3.42 -22.72 5.21
CA GLU A 46 -3.40 -24.02 5.88
C GLU A 46 -2.69 -24.01 7.23
N VAL A 47 -1.69 -23.13 7.41
CA VAL A 47 -0.93 -23.06 8.65
C VAL A 47 -1.41 -21.91 9.54
N LEU A 48 -1.61 -20.71 8.96
CA LEU A 48 -2.01 -19.52 9.72
C LEU A 48 -3.55 -19.35 9.82
N GLY A 49 -4.34 -20.14 9.08
CA GLY A 49 -5.80 -20.15 9.16
C GLY A 49 -6.47 -18.92 8.55
N LEU A 50 -5.79 -18.17 7.67
CA LEU A 50 -6.41 -17.07 6.93
C LEU A 50 -7.26 -17.63 5.79
N VAL A 51 -8.19 -16.81 5.30
CA VAL A 51 -9.05 -17.15 4.17
C VAL A 51 -8.69 -16.24 2.99
N ALA A 52 -8.46 -16.83 1.82
CA ALA A 52 -8.30 -16.09 0.58
C ALA A 52 -9.65 -15.45 0.20
N ARG A 53 -9.67 -14.12 0.10
CA ARG A 53 -10.87 -13.32 -0.17
C ARG A 53 -10.96 -12.87 -1.61
N HIS A 54 -9.82 -12.66 -2.23
CA HIS A 54 -9.74 -12.19 -3.61
C HIS A 54 -8.42 -12.61 -4.21
N ARG A 55 -8.43 -12.92 -5.51
CA ARG A 55 -7.24 -13.17 -6.32
C ARG A 55 -7.41 -12.49 -7.65
N GLU A 56 -6.40 -11.77 -8.09
CA GLU A 56 -6.40 -11.18 -9.42
C GLU A 56 -5.00 -11.08 -10.00
N THR A 57 -4.95 -10.91 -11.32
CA THR A 57 -3.76 -10.57 -12.08
C THR A 57 -3.90 -9.14 -12.58
N ASN A 58 -3.03 -8.26 -12.10
CA ASN A 58 -2.98 -6.87 -12.52
C ASN A 58 -1.82 -6.69 -13.50
N THR A 59 -2.15 -6.73 -14.79
CA THR A 59 -1.15 -6.61 -15.87
C THR A 59 -0.54 -5.22 -15.94
N ASP A 60 -1.29 -4.16 -15.57
CA ASP A 60 -0.81 -2.78 -15.58
C ASP A 60 0.28 -2.55 -14.54
N GLN A 61 0.18 -3.24 -13.41
CA GLN A 61 1.19 -3.23 -12.35
C GLN A 61 2.22 -4.36 -12.48
N GLY A 62 1.98 -5.34 -13.36
CA GLY A 62 2.85 -6.49 -13.57
C GLY A 62 2.88 -7.46 -12.39
N VAL A 63 1.75 -7.66 -11.71
CA VAL A 63 1.66 -8.49 -10.50
C VAL A 63 0.50 -9.47 -10.54
N GLU A 64 0.68 -10.60 -9.86
CA GLU A 64 -0.39 -11.48 -9.41
C GLU A 64 -0.51 -11.34 -7.89
N GLU A 65 -1.75 -11.28 -7.39
CA GLU A 65 -1.98 -10.97 -5.99
C GLU A 65 -3.15 -11.74 -5.38
N VAL A 66 -3.04 -11.98 -4.07
CA VAL A 66 -4.08 -12.61 -3.28
C VAL A 66 -4.28 -11.81 -1.99
N MET A 67 -5.54 -11.40 -1.73
CA MET A 67 -5.95 -10.80 -0.48
C MET A 67 -6.43 -11.88 0.48
N LEU A 68 -5.90 -11.88 1.70
CA LEU A 68 -6.28 -12.82 2.76
C LEU A 68 -6.71 -12.06 4.02
N SER A 69 -7.61 -12.67 4.78
CA SER A 69 -7.99 -12.15 6.11
C SER A 69 -8.42 -13.28 7.04
N PRO A 70 -8.38 -13.09 8.36
CA PRO A 70 -9.01 -14.01 9.31
C PRO A 70 -10.53 -14.15 9.05
N VAL A 71 -11.10 -15.26 9.49
CA VAL A 71 -12.56 -15.45 9.49
C VAL A 71 -13.20 -14.42 10.42
N GLY A 72 -14.24 -13.71 9.95
CA GLY A 72 -14.94 -12.70 10.73
C GLY A 72 -14.17 -11.41 10.99
N ALA A 73 -12.99 -11.23 10.40
CA ALA A 73 -12.20 -10.02 10.55
C ALA A 73 -12.90 -8.81 9.89
N GLY A 74 -12.82 -7.67 10.58
CA GLY A 74 -13.24 -6.38 10.05
C GLY A 74 -12.22 -5.76 9.10
N PRO A 75 -12.51 -4.54 8.58
CA PRO A 75 -11.58 -3.76 7.77
C PRO A 75 -10.21 -3.61 8.46
N GLY A 76 -9.15 -3.55 7.67
CA GLY A 76 -7.79 -3.33 8.19
C GLY A 76 -7.06 -4.58 8.67
N SER A 77 -7.70 -5.75 8.60
CA SER A 77 -7.09 -7.03 8.99
C SER A 77 -6.68 -7.87 7.77
N GLN A 78 -6.33 -7.23 6.67
CA GLN A 78 -5.99 -7.92 5.43
C GLN A 78 -4.48 -8.00 5.22
N VAL A 79 -4.05 -9.12 4.66
CA VAL A 79 -2.71 -9.33 4.12
C VAL A 79 -2.85 -9.51 2.61
N GLN A 80 -2.10 -8.74 1.85
CA GLN A 80 -1.96 -8.92 0.42
C GLN A 80 -0.65 -9.64 0.14
N LEU A 81 -0.71 -10.79 -0.53
CA LEU A 81 0.45 -11.44 -1.10
C LEU A 81 0.59 -10.99 -2.55
N VAL A 82 1.76 -10.45 -2.90
CA VAL A 82 2.03 -9.99 -4.27
C VAL A 82 3.25 -10.71 -4.83
N ALA A 83 3.11 -11.25 -6.03
CA ALA A 83 4.18 -11.87 -6.80
C ALA A 83 4.36 -11.15 -8.14
N ALA A 84 5.57 -11.18 -8.68
CA ALA A 84 5.87 -10.61 -9.98
C ALA A 84 5.33 -11.49 -11.10
N LEU A 85 4.70 -10.91 -12.12
CA LEU A 85 4.34 -11.63 -13.35
C LEU A 85 5.56 -11.92 -14.21
N ASP A 86 6.51 -10.98 -14.25
CA ASP A 86 7.73 -11.08 -15.05
C ASP A 86 8.87 -10.23 -14.49
N GLN A 87 10.01 -10.22 -15.20
CA GLN A 87 11.21 -9.47 -14.81
C GLN A 87 11.05 -7.94 -14.85
N HIS A 88 10.03 -7.40 -15.51
CA HIS A 88 9.77 -5.95 -15.60
C HIS A 88 8.94 -5.44 -14.41
N SER A 89 8.33 -6.36 -13.68
CA SER A 89 7.53 -6.04 -12.49
C SER A 89 8.32 -5.25 -11.44
N PRO A 90 7.72 -4.24 -10.79
CA PRO A 90 8.29 -3.60 -9.62
C PRO A 90 8.60 -4.59 -8.49
N ILE A 91 7.74 -5.62 -8.34
CA ILE A 91 7.90 -6.68 -7.33
C ILE A 91 9.14 -7.53 -7.63
N HIS A 92 9.42 -7.85 -8.91
CA HIS A 92 10.64 -8.56 -9.27
C HIS A 92 11.90 -7.76 -8.82
N ARG A 93 11.91 -6.45 -9.09
CA ARG A 93 13.03 -5.59 -8.68
C ARG A 93 13.16 -5.48 -7.16
N PHE A 94 12.05 -5.46 -6.45
CA PHE A 94 12.04 -5.46 -4.98
C PHE A 94 12.63 -6.77 -4.45
N LEU A 95 12.14 -7.92 -4.90
CA LEU A 95 12.60 -9.24 -4.50
C LEU A 95 14.10 -9.45 -4.78
N ALA A 96 14.59 -8.97 -5.91
CA ALA A 96 16.02 -9.06 -6.27
C ALA A 96 16.93 -8.25 -5.33
N ARG A 97 16.42 -7.17 -4.72
CA ARG A 97 17.21 -6.28 -3.84
C ARG A 97 17.05 -6.61 -2.36
N HIS A 98 15.87 -7.04 -1.94
CA HIS A 98 15.48 -7.15 -0.53
C HIS A 98 15.10 -8.57 -0.13
N GLY A 99 14.86 -9.48 -1.11
CA GLY A 99 14.25 -10.77 -0.84
C GLY A 99 12.74 -10.65 -0.54
N PRO A 100 12.07 -11.78 -0.25
CA PRO A 100 10.68 -11.78 0.19
C PRO A 100 10.50 -11.04 1.51
N GLY A 101 9.37 -10.35 1.67
CA GLY A 101 9.07 -9.63 2.92
C GLY A 101 8.09 -8.50 2.75
N LEU A 102 8.04 -7.63 3.76
CA LEU A 102 7.16 -6.45 3.79
C LEU A 102 7.49 -5.53 2.59
N HIS A 103 6.49 -5.29 1.76
CA HIS A 103 6.61 -4.41 0.61
C HIS A 103 5.99 -3.03 0.88
N HIS A 104 4.76 -2.98 1.40
CA HIS A 104 4.06 -1.73 1.67
C HIS A 104 3.05 -1.84 2.81
N LEU A 105 2.67 -0.68 3.34
CA LEU A 105 1.50 -0.49 4.19
C LEU A 105 0.47 0.30 3.40
N ALA A 106 -0.77 -0.16 3.37
CA ALA A 106 -1.87 0.50 2.68
C ALA A 106 -2.82 1.16 3.67
N TYR A 107 -3.09 2.46 3.47
CA TYR A 107 -4.08 3.21 4.23
C TYR A 107 -5.31 3.47 3.38
N ALA A 108 -6.47 3.10 3.92
CA ALA A 108 -7.75 3.48 3.35
C ALA A 108 -7.97 5.00 3.51
N VAL A 109 -8.34 5.65 2.41
CA VAL A 109 -8.66 7.09 2.38
C VAL A 109 -10.00 7.33 1.69
N HIS A 110 -10.69 8.41 2.05
CA HIS A 110 -11.96 8.76 1.42
C HIS A 110 -11.81 9.23 -0.03
N ASP A 111 -10.72 9.92 -0.33
CA ASP A 111 -10.43 10.51 -1.63
C ASP A 111 -8.91 10.49 -1.86
N VAL A 112 -8.47 9.60 -2.73
CA VAL A 112 -7.03 9.41 -3.03
C VAL A 112 -6.45 10.59 -3.81
N ARG A 113 -7.26 11.30 -4.61
CA ARG A 113 -6.82 12.48 -5.36
C ARG A 113 -6.52 13.63 -4.41
N ASN A 114 -7.49 13.95 -3.54
CA ASN A 114 -7.30 14.98 -2.53
C ASN A 114 -6.15 14.64 -1.57
N ALA A 115 -6.06 13.38 -1.12
CA ALA A 115 -4.95 12.91 -0.29
C ALA A 115 -3.59 13.10 -1.00
N SER A 116 -3.50 12.75 -2.28
CA SER A 116 -2.31 12.95 -3.11
C SER A 116 -1.92 14.42 -3.20
N ASP A 117 -2.88 15.31 -3.47
CA ASP A 117 -2.65 16.75 -3.59
C ASP A 117 -2.16 17.36 -2.27
N VAL A 118 -2.71 16.94 -1.13
CA VAL A 118 -2.26 17.38 0.19
C VAL A 118 -0.81 16.97 0.43
N LEU A 119 -0.44 15.73 0.11
CA LEU A 119 0.92 15.23 0.30
C LEU A 119 1.92 15.93 -0.61
N LEU A 120 1.56 16.18 -1.87
CA LEU A 120 2.39 16.96 -2.81
C LEU A 120 2.64 18.38 -2.32
N ARG A 121 1.59 19.09 -1.83
CA ARG A 121 1.76 20.44 -1.25
C ARG A 121 2.68 20.46 -0.03
N ARG A 122 2.82 19.33 0.67
CA ARG A 122 3.75 19.14 1.79
C ARG A 122 5.15 18.74 1.36
N GLY A 123 5.40 18.60 0.06
CA GLY A 123 6.70 18.25 -0.48
C GLY A 123 7.04 16.76 -0.44
N LEU A 124 6.03 15.89 -0.17
CA LEU A 124 6.23 14.45 -0.29
C LEU A 124 6.14 14.04 -1.77
N ARG A 125 6.92 13.04 -2.13
CA ARG A 125 6.93 12.48 -3.49
C ARG A 125 5.92 11.35 -3.60
N LEU A 126 5.11 11.42 -4.65
CA LEU A 126 4.25 10.31 -5.05
C LEU A 126 4.90 9.53 -6.21
N LEU A 127 4.55 8.26 -6.34
CA LEU A 127 5.06 7.42 -7.43
C LEU A 127 4.29 7.62 -8.73
N TYR A 128 3.04 8.08 -8.64
CA TYR A 128 2.21 8.36 -9.81
C TYR A 128 1.74 9.82 -9.79
N ASP A 129 1.78 10.47 -10.95
CA ASP A 129 1.27 11.85 -11.12
C ASP A 129 -0.26 11.92 -10.93
N ALA A 130 -0.95 10.82 -11.20
CA ALA A 130 -2.38 10.65 -10.95
C ALA A 130 -2.67 9.25 -10.40
N PRO A 131 -3.70 9.09 -9.56
CA PRO A 131 -4.13 7.78 -9.08
C PRO A 131 -4.41 6.79 -10.20
N ARG A 132 -4.09 5.51 -9.95
CA ARG A 132 -4.26 4.39 -10.89
C ARG A 132 -5.22 3.37 -10.34
N ALA A 133 -5.69 2.48 -11.22
CA ALA A 133 -6.48 1.33 -10.82
C ALA A 133 -5.66 0.38 -9.95
N GLY A 134 -6.21 0.01 -8.82
CA GLY A 134 -5.69 -0.97 -7.88
C GLY A 134 -6.60 -2.18 -7.77
N THR A 135 -6.32 -3.03 -6.78
CA THR A 135 -7.06 -4.26 -6.49
C THR A 135 -8.56 -4.00 -6.32
N ARG A 136 -9.40 -4.87 -6.85
CA ARG A 136 -10.88 -4.79 -6.77
C ARG A 136 -11.47 -3.50 -7.32
N GLY A 137 -10.83 -2.87 -8.31
CA GLY A 137 -11.30 -1.61 -8.88
C GLY A 137 -11.15 -0.40 -7.97
N SER A 138 -10.32 -0.48 -6.94
CA SER A 138 -9.91 0.68 -6.12
C SER A 138 -9.14 1.69 -6.96
N LEU A 139 -9.01 2.92 -6.44
CA LEU A 139 -8.02 3.89 -6.91
C LEU A 139 -6.89 3.96 -5.89
N ILE A 140 -5.65 3.99 -6.40
CA ILE A 140 -4.46 3.99 -5.56
C ILE A 140 -3.44 5.03 -5.98
N ASN A 141 -2.60 5.44 -5.03
CA ASN A 141 -1.34 6.11 -5.25
C ASN A 141 -0.34 5.68 -4.17
N PHE A 142 0.94 5.92 -4.39
CA PHE A 142 1.99 5.56 -3.44
C PHE A 142 2.82 6.77 -3.04
N VAL A 143 3.13 6.86 -1.75
CA VAL A 143 4.12 7.81 -1.21
C VAL A 143 5.49 7.16 -1.22
N HIS A 144 6.48 7.88 -1.75
CA HIS A 144 7.82 7.35 -1.94
C HIS A 144 8.48 7.00 -0.59
N PRO A 145 9.11 5.81 -0.44
CA PRO A 145 9.65 5.34 0.84
C PRO A 145 10.74 6.24 1.45
N LYS A 146 11.44 7.04 0.66
CA LYS A 146 12.39 8.03 1.21
C LYS A 146 11.75 9.13 2.04
N ASP A 147 10.44 9.35 1.90
CA ASP A 147 9.70 10.38 2.62
C ASP A 147 8.90 9.80 3.80
N THR A 148 8.87 8.47 3.94
CA THR A 148 8.07 7.72 4.91
C THR A 148 8.91 6.80 5.80
N GLY A 149 10.20 7.14 6.00
CA GLY A 149 11.08 6.36 6.86
C GLY A 149 11.52 5.00 6.28
N GLY A 150 11.46 4.85 4.96
CA GLY A 150 11.91 3.62 4.27
C GLY A 150 10.80 2.63 3.94
N VAL A 151 9.55 2.89 4.35
CA VAL A 151 8.39 2.04 4.05
C VAL A 151 7.59 2.64 2.90
N LEU A 152 7.27 1.86 1.89
CA LEU A 152 6.33 2.29 0.84
C LEU A 152 4.93 2.41 1.44
N ILE A 153 4.30 3.55 1.29
CA ILE A 153 2.92 3.77 1.76
C ILE A 153 1.99 3.82 0.54
N GLU A 154 0.98 2.99 0.56
CA GLU A 154 -0.12 3.02 -0.40
C GLU A 154 -1.31 3.79 0.16
N LEU A 155 -1.95 4.60 -0.66
CA LEU A 155 -3.24 5.22 -0.38
C LEU A 155 -4.28 4.50 -1.22
N VAL A 156 -5.36 4.02 -0.59
CA VAL A 156 -6.40 3.22 -1.23
C VAL A 156 -7.75 3.88 -1.04
N GLU A 157 -8.42 4.22 -2.15
CA GLU A 157 -9.83 4.58 -2.18
C GLU A 157 -10.61 3.40 -2.75
N SER A 158 -11.48 2.79 -1.93
CA SER A 158 -12.23 1.61 -2.37
C SER A 158 -13.30 1.97 -3.42
N ALA A 159 -13.59 1.05 -4.34
CA ALA A 159 -14.63 1.23 -5.35
C ALA A 159 -16.04 1.53 -4.76
N ALA A 160 -16.33 1.03 -3.56
CA ALA A 160 -17.58 1.32 -2.86
C ALA A 160 -17.70 2.80 -2.43
N GLN A 161 -16.57 3.48 -2.20
CA GLN A 161 -16.55 4.90 -1.82
C GLN A 161 -16.72 5.80 -3.04
N THR A 162 -16.18 5.41 -4.19
CA THR A 162 -16.28 6.16 -5.46
C THR A 162 -17.73 6.25 -5.95
N GLN A 163 -18.58 5.25 -5.65
CA GLN A 163 -19.99 5.22 -6.07
C GLN A 163 -20.94 6.04 -5.19
N GLY A 164 -20.49 6.51 -4.03
CA GLY A 164 -21.30 7.29 -3.08
C GLY A 164 -21.21 8.81 -3.27
N GLN A 165 -20.42 9.31 -4.22
CA GLN A 165 -20.20 10.75 -4.47
C GLN A 165 -20.85 11.24 -5.77
N GLY A 166 -21.78 10.48 -6.37
CA GLY A 166 -22.56 10.84 -7.56
C GLY A 166 -23.91 11.43 -7.22
#